data_d43522bb3996a9c56fe23778253fce49
#
_entry.id   d43522bb3996a9c56fe23778253fce49
#
_cell.length_a   1.000
_cell.length_b   1.000
_cell.length_c   1.000
_cell.angle_alpha   90.00
_cell.angle_beta   90.00
_cell.angle_gamma   90.00
#
_symmetry.space_group_name_H-M   'P 1'
#
loop_
_entity.id
_entity.type
_entity.pdbx_description
1 polymer ?
#
loop_
_entity_poly.entity_id
_entity_poly.type
_entity_poly.pdbx_seq_one_letter_code
_entity_poly.pdbx_strand_id
1 'polypeptide(L)'
;MTRTEYNRTVDHFSDGVYRFILKMCKSKEMAEDVVQDSFMKLWEDVEHIAYDKAKSFLFSTAYHRMIDVLRRETKFGDIENVADRAGDVREGYTGLQEILDVALEKLPQVQKTVILLRDYEAYSYEEIAGITGLNESQVKVYIFRARAFMKAYICRLDVII
;
A
#
# COMPACT_ATOMS: atom_id res chain seq x y z
N MET A 1 -21.18 -11.72 5.97
CA MET A 1 -20.22 -12.82 6.24
C MET A 1 -20.39 -13.30 7.66
N THR A 2 -20.03 -14.54 7.92
CA THR A 2 -20.10 -15.13 9.26
C THR A 2 -18.89 -14.72 10.11
N ARG A 3 -18.97 -14.96 11.42
CA ARG A 3 -17.83 -14.75 12.33
C ARG A 3 -16.61 -15.59 11.94
N THR A 4 -16.83 -16.82 11.51
CA THR A 4 -15.76 -17.71 11.05
C THR A 4 -15.08 -17.17 9.79
N GLU A 5 -15.87 -16.66 8.85
CA GLU A 5 -15.36 -16.02 7.64
C GLU A 5 -14.58 -14.75 7.95
N TYR A 6 -15.06 -13.95 8.91
CA TYR A 6 -14.33 -12.77 9.38
C TYR A 6 -12.96 -13.15 9.96
N ASN A 7 -12.91 -14.17 10.81
CA ASN A 7 -11.64 -14.63 11.40
C ASN A 7 -10.67 -15.12 10.32
N ARG A 8 -11.18 -15.83 9.32
CA ARG A 8 -10.35 -16.25 8.17
C ARG A 8 -9.83 -15.05 7.38
N THR A 9 -10.66 -14.03 7.23
CA THR A 9 -10.26 -12.80 6.55
C THR A 9 -9.12 -12.10 7.31
N VAL A 10 -9.22 -12.01 8.64
CA VAL A 10 -8.15 -11.47 9.49
C VAL A 10 -6.86 -12.25 9.28
N ASP A 11 -6.91 -13.57 9.38
CA ASP A 11 -5.74 -14.43 9.26
C ASP A 11 -5.10 -14.34 7.87
N HIS A 12 -5.91 -14.23 6.83
CA HIS A 12 -5.43 -14.22 5.44
C HIS A 12 -4.86 -12.88 4.99
N PHE A 13 -5.44 -11.76 5.42
CA PHE A 13 -5.17 -10.46 4.80
C PHE A 13 -4.50 -9.44 5.72
N SER A 14 -4.39 -9.69 7.03
CA SER A 14 -3.80 -8.72 7.95
C SER A 14 -2.35 -8.37 7.58
N ASP A 15 -1.53 -9.37 7.29
CA ASP A 15 -0.13 -9.16 6.92
C ASP A 15 0.00 -8.39 5.61
N GLY A 16 -0.81 -8.73 4.61
CA GLY A 16 -0.79 -8.05 3.31
C GLY A 16 -1.21 -6.59 3.41
N VAL A 17 -2.29 -6.31 4.13
CA VAL A 17 -2.75 -4.93 4.35
C VAL A 17 -1.68 -4.13 5.10
N TYR A 18 -1.15 -4.70 6.18
CA TYR A 18 -0.09 -4.05 6.97
C TYR A 18 1.14 -3.75 6.11
N ARG A 19 1.61 -4.73 5.36
CA ARG A 19 2.77 -4.59 4.48
C ARG A 19 2.57 -3.51 3.44
N PHE A 20 1.39 -3.47 2.81
CA PHE A 20 1.04 -2.46 1.81
C PHE A 20 1.06 -1.06 2.43
N ILE A 21 0.37 -0.88 3.55
CA ILE A 21 0.28 0.43 4.20
C ILE A 21 1.64 0.87 4.73
N LEU A 22 2.42 -0.04 5.32
CA LEU A 22 3.77 0.28 5.82
C LEU A 22 4.69 0.77 4.70
N LYS A 23 4.66 0.12 3.54
CA LYS A 23 5.45 0.56 2.38
C LYS A 23 4.99 1.91 1.84
N MET A 24 3.70 2.22 1.96
CA MET A 24 3.15 3.51 1.53
C MET A 24 3.51 4.64 2.48
N CYS A 25 3.32 4.47 3.78
CA CYS A 25 3.42 5.55 4.76
C CYS A 25 4.75 5.60 5.53
N LYS A 26 5.53 4.52 5.53
CA LYS A 26 6.82 4.39 6.23
C LYS A 26 6.72 4.60 7.74
N SER A 27 5.57 4.39 8.34
CA SER A 27 5.34 4.53 9.78
C SER A 27 4.66 3.27 10.30
N LYS A 28 5.34 2.54 11.19
CA LYS A 28 4.77 1.35 11.82
C LYS A 28 3.53 1.68 12.63
N GLU A 29 3.58 2.78 13.38
CA GLU A 29 2.46 3.24 14.19
C GLU A 29 1.23 3.55 13.34
N MET A 30 1.40 4.31 12.27
CA MET A 30 0.31 4.62 11.34
C MET A 30 -0.23 3.36 10.68
N ALA A 31 0.66 2.46 10.23
CA ALA A 31 0.24 1.22 9.58
C ALA A 31 -0.59 0.34 10.52
N GLU A 32 -0.18 0.20 11.78
CA GLU A 32 -0.93 -0.55 12.79
C GLU A 32 -2.31 0.07 13.02
N ASP A 33 -2.38 1.39 13.19
CA ASP A 33 -3.65 2.10 13.40
C ASP A 33 -4.60 1.95 12.21
N VAL A 34 -4.08 2.10 10.99
CA VAL A 34 -4.88 1.97 9.77
C VAL A 34 -5.42 0.54 9.62
N VAL A 35 -4.59 -0.47 9.89
CA VAL A 35 -4.99 -1.87 9.82
C VAL A 35 -6.10 -2.16 10.84
N GLN A 36 -5.92 -1.73 12.09
CA GLN A 36 -6.93 -1.92 13.13
C GLN A 36 -8.25 -1.25 12.76
N ASP A 37 -8.21 0.01 12.32
CA ASP A 37 -9.41 0.75 11.90
C ASP A 37 -10.12 0.05 10.75
N SER A 38 -9.37 -0.52 9.81
CA SER A 38 -9.94 -1.21 8.65
C SER A 38 -10.66 -2.49 9.04
N PHE A 39 -10.08 -3.27 9.96
CA PHE A 39 -10.71 -4.50 10.46
C PHE A 39 -11.91 -4.18 11.36
N MET A 40 -11.86 -3.12 12.16
CA MET A 40 -12.99 -2.66 12.92
C MET A 40 -14.16 -2.28 12.01
N LYS A 41 -13.88 -1.57 10.94
CA LYS A 41 -14.91 -1.18 9.97
C LYS A 41 -15.51 -2.40 9.26
N LEU A 42 -14.68 -3.37 8.92
CA LEU A 42 -15.17 -4.63 8.38
C LEU A 42 -16.08 -5.35 9.36
N TRP A 43 -15.75 -5.35 10.64
CA TRP A 43 -16.56 -5.97 11.68
C TRP A 43 -17.90 -5.25 11.86
N GLU A 44 -17.90 -3.92 11.83
CA GLU A 44 -19.13 -3.13 11.93
C GLU A 44 -20.12 -3.44 10.80
N ASP A 45 -19.59 -3.68 9.59
CA ASP A 45 -20.38 -3.95 8.40
C ASP A 45 -20.44 -5.44 8.03
N VAL A 46 -20.07 -6.32 8.94
CA VAL A 46 -19.88 -7.76 8.69
C VAL A 46 -21.11 -8.43 8.09
N GLU A 47 -22.30 -8.00 8.46
CA GLU A 47 -23.55 -8.58 7.96
C GLU A 47 -23.84 -8.18 6.51
N HIS A 48 -23.30 -7.05 6.07
CA HIS A 48 -23.58 -6.48 4.75
C HIS A 48 -22.49 -6.76 3.71
N ILE A 49 -21.35 -7.30 4.14
CA ILE A 49 -20.21 -7.55 3.25
C ILE A 49 -20.11 -9.04 2.95
N ALA A 50 -20.12 -9.39 1.67
CA ALA A 50 -19.92 -10.77 1.23
C ALA A 50 -18.46 -11.17 1.46
N TYR A 51 -18.24 -12.44 1.81
CA TYR A 51 -16.91 -12.97 2.10
C TYR A 51 -15.93 -12.76 0.95
N ASP A 52 -16.36 -12.94 -0.29
CA ASP A 52 -15.53 -12.74 -1.48
C ASP A 52 -15.18 -11.27 -1.74
N LYS A 53 -15.87 -10.33 -1.10
CA LYS A 53 -15.61 -8.89 -1.21
C LYS A 53 -14.75 -8.33 -0.07
N ALA A 54 -14.46 -9.15 0.93
CA ALA A 54 -13.73 -8.71 2.13
C ALA A 54 -12.33 -8.19 1.81
N LYS A 55 -11.63 -8.85 0.91
CA LYS A 55 -10.28 -8.45 0.46
C LYS A 55 -10.27 -7.04 -0.12
N SER A 56 -11.12 -6.79 -1.11
CA SER A 56 -11.23 -5.47 -1.75
C SER A 56 -11.69 -4.41 -0.77
N PHE A 57 -12.62 -4.75 0.13
CA PHE A 57 -13.10 -3.85 1.16
C PHE A 57 -11.96 -3.42 2.10
N LEU A 58 -11.17 -4.37 2.57
CA LEU A 58 -10.06 -4.09 3.49
C LEU A 58 -8.99 -3.20 2.86
N PHE A 59 -8.53 -3.55 1.66
CA PHE A 59 -7.49 -2.77 1.00
C PHE A 59 -8.00 -1.38 0.60
N SER A 60 -9.24 -1.27 0.15
CA SER A 60 -9.85 0.02 -0.18
C SER A 60 -10.01 0.89 1.07
N THR A 61 -10.53 0.32 2.15
CA THR A 61 -10.71 1.04 3.42
C THR A 61 -9.37 1.51 3.98
N ALA A 62 -8.38 0.62 4.00
CA ALA A 62 -7.05 0.94 4.49
C ALA A 62 -6.38 2.03 3.64
N TYR A 63 -6.47 1.91 2.33
CA TYR A 63 -5.92 2.90 1.39
C TYR A 63 -6.54 4.28 1.61
N HIS A 64 -7.86 4.36 1.65
CA HIS A 64 -8.55 5.65 1.83
C HIS A 64 -8.28 6.25 3.21
N ARG A 65 -8.24 5.41 4.24
CA ARG A 65 -7.90 5.87 5.60
C ARG A 65 -6.48 6.44 5.64
N MET A 66 -5.53 5.76 5.04
CA MET A 66 -4.14 6.21 4.96
C MET A 66 -4.03 7.54 4.21
N ILE A 67 -4.72 7.66 3.08
CA ILE A 67 -4.71 8.89 2.27
C ILE A 67 -5.26 10.06 3.10
N ASP A 68 -6.34 9.85 3.86
CA ASP A 68 -6.92 10.88 4.72
C ASP A 68 -5.93 11.34 5.79
N VAL A 69 -5.23 10.39 6.43
CA VAL A 69 -4.23 10.71 7.46
C VAL A 69 -3.06 11.48 6.86
N LEU A 70 -2.53 11.03 5.72
CA LEU A 70 -1.42 11.70 5.03
C LEU A 70 -1.80 13.10 4.58
N ARG A 71 -3.03 13.28 4.10
CA ARG A 71 -3.52 14.59 3.68
C ARG A 71 -3.63 15.56 4.85
N ARG A 72 -4.08 15.10 6.02
CA ARG A 72 -4.15 15.90 7.24
C ARG A 72 -2.75 16.33 7.70
N GLU A 73 -1.79 15.43 7.68
CA GLU A 73 -0.41 15.73 8.06
C GLU A 73 0.21 16.77 7.12
N THR A 74 -0.04 16.68 5.83
CA THR A 74 0.44 17.65 4.84
C THR A 74 -0.14 19.04 5.07
N LYS A 75 -1.43 19.12 5.48
CA LYS A 75 -2.11 20.39 5.78
C LYS A 75 -1.51 21.10 6.99
N PHE A 76 -0.94 20.37 7.96
CA PHE A 76 -0.37 20.92 9.16
C PHE A 76 1.13 21.23 9.05
N GLY A 77 1.70 21.11 7.85
CA GLY A 77 3.07 21.57 7.57
C GLY A 77 4.19 20.67 8.05
N ASP A 78 3.90 19.43 8.45
CA ASP A 78 4.88 18.45 8.90
C ASP A 78 5.59 17.74 7.74
N ILE A 79 6.12 18.52 6.81
CA ILE A 79 6.95 18.01 5.71
C ILE A 79 8.27 17.42 6.27
N GLU A 80 8.72 17.90 7.42
CA GLU A 80 9.95 17.41 8.06
C GLU A 80 9.83 16.00 8.62
N ASN A 81 8.63 15.57 9.04
CA ASN A 81 8.42 14.23 9.57
C ASN A 81 8.46 13.12 8.50
N VAL A 82 8.30 13.46 7.24
CA VAL A 82 8.39 12.50 6.14
C VAL A 82 9.84 12.04 5.91
N ALA A 83 10.81 12.93 6.17
CA ALA A 83 12.24 12.59 6.05
C ALA A 83 12.72 11.69 7.21
N ASP A 84 12.22 11.92 8.43
CA ASP A 84 12.58 11.12 9.61
C ASP A 84 12.01 9.71 9.57
N ARG A 85 10.88 9.51 8.91
CA ARG A 85 10.25 8.19 8.75
C ARG A 85 11.04 7.24 7.86
N ALA A 86 11.85 7.77 6.95
CA ALA A 86 12.69 6.98 6.06
C ALA A 86 13.88 6.31 6.77
N GLY A 87 14.21 6.73 7.99
CA GLY A 87 15.34 6.22 8.75
C GLY A 87 15.07 4.92 9.53
N ASP A 88 13.80 4.66 9.89
CA ASP A 88 13.46 3.58 10.82
C ASP A 88 13.29 2.19 10.16
N VAL A 89 13.26 2.10 8.84
CA VAL A 89 12.91 0.86 8.13
C VAL A 89 14.14 0.13 7.58
N ARG A 90 15.33 0.56 7.95
CA ARG A 90 16.57 0.00 7.36
C ARG A 90 17.10 -1.28 7.99
N GLU A 91 16.52 -1.74 9.08
CA GLU A 91 16.98 -2.98 9.72
C GLU A 91 16.50 -4.22 8.97
N GLY A 92 17.44 -4.98 8.42
CA GLY A 92 17.20 -6.30 7.84
C GLY A 92 17.11 -6.39 6.32
N TYR A 93 17.39 -5.30 5.58
CA TYR A 93 17.33 -5.33 4.11
C TYR A 93 18.66 -5.74 3.48
N THR A 94 18.58 -6.59 2.43
CA THR A 94 19.69 -6.83 1.52
C THR A 94 19.85 -5.63 0.60
N GLY A 95 21.03 -5.42 0.02
CA GLY A 95 21.30 -4.28 -0.86
C GLY A 95 20.28 -4.06 -1.96
N LEU A 96 19.77 -5.14 -2.57
CA LEU A 96 18.76 -5.06 -3.63
C LEU A 96 17.42 -4.51 -3.08
N GLN A 97 16.97 -4.96 -1.93
CA GLN A 97 15.72 -4.47 -1.32
C GLN A 97 15.82 -2.98 -0.97
N GLU A 98 16.97 -2.54 -0.45
CA GLU A 98 17.20 -1.12 -0.16
C GLU A 98 17.08 -0.27 -1.43
N ILE A 99 17.65 -0.73 -2.54
CA ILE A 99 17.58 -0.05 -3.83
C ILE A 99 16.14 0.04 -4.32
N LEU A 100 15.39 -1.06 -4.22
CA LEU A 100 13.98 -1.09 -4.61
C LEU A 100 13.14 -0.16 -3.75
N ASP A 101 13.38 -0.14 -2.44
CA ASP A 101 12.63 0.72 -1.52
C ASP A 101 12.91 2.21 -1.80
N VAL A 102 14.16 2.58 -2.07
CA VAL A 102 14.51 3.96 -2.45
C VAL A 102 13.83 4.34 -3.78
N ALA A 103 13.85 3.43 -4.75
CA ALA A 103 13.19 3.67 -6.04
C ALA A 103 11.68 3.87 -5.88
N LEU A 104 11.03 3.04 -5.06
CA LEU A 104 9.60 3.18 -4.75
C LEU A 104 9.27 4.54 -4.15
N GLU A 105 10.11 5.04 -3.26
CA GLU A 105 9.92 6.35 -2.62
C GLU A 105 9.96 7.51 -3.63
N LYS A 106 10.66 7.34 -4.74
CA LYS A 106 10.77 8.37 -5.77
C LYS A 106 9.58 8.39 -6.73
N LEU A 107 8.72 7.37 -6.68
CA LEU A 107 7.52 7.31 -7.52
C LEU A 107 6.45 8.28 -7.02
N PRO A 108 5.66 8.89 -7.93
CA PRO A 108 4.42 9.54 -7.53
C PRO A 108 3.51 8.58 -6.76
N GLN A 109 2.75 9.10 -5.81
CA GLN A 109 1.94 8.29 -4.90
C GLN A 109 1.03 7.29 -5.63
N VAL A 110 0.35 7.72 -6.71
CA VAL A 110 -0.55 6.84 -7.45
C VAL A 110 0.21 5.69 -8.13
N GLN A 111 1.39 5.96 -8.67
CA GLN A 111 2.22 4.93 -9.29
C GLN A 111 2.75 3.94 -8.27
N LYS A 112 3.19 4.43 -7.12
CA LYS A 112 3.62 3.58 -6.00
C LYS A 112 2.49 2.68 -5.54
N THR A 113 1.28 3.23 -5.38
CA THR A 113 0.10 2.47 -4.97
C THR A 113 -0.18 1.30 -5.91
N VAL A 114 -0.27 1.56 -7.20
CA VAL A 114 -0.66 0.51 -8.16
C VAL A 114 0.43 -0.55 -8.34
N ILE A 115 1.71 -0.18 -8.31
CA ILE A 115 2.80 -1.15 -8.44
C ILE A 115 2.88 -2.06 -7.20
N LEU A 116 2.66 -1.52 -6.01
CA LEU A 116 2.63 -2.32 -4.79
C LEU A 116 1.48 -3.32 -4.81
N LEU A 117 0.29 -2.89 -5.22
CA LEU A 117 -0.86 -3.78 -5.31
C LEU A 117 -0.66 -4.86 -6.38
N ARG A 118 -0.05 -4.53 -7.51
CA ARG A 118 0.14 -5.48 -8.61
C ARG A 118 1.33 -6.41 -8.39
N ASP A 119 2.51 -5.87 -8.15
CA ASP A 119 3.75 -6.64 -8.15
C ASP A 119 4.10 -7.24 -6.79
N TYR A 120 3.67 -6.62 -5.69
CA TYR A 120 3.94 -7.12 -4.35
C TYR A 120 2.77 -7.91 -3.77
N GLU A 121 1.52 -7.50 -4.07
CA GLU A 121 0.32 -8.14 -3.51
C GLU A 121 -0.45 -8.99 -4.56
N ALA A 122 -0.01 -8.99 -5.80
CA ALA A 122 -0.52 -9.86 -6.88
C ALA A 122 -2.01 -9.65 -7.23
N TYR A 123 -2.51 -8.44 -7.10
CA TYR A 123 -3.90 -8.12 -7.45
C TYR A 123 -4.07 -7.94 -8.97
N SER A 124 -5.25 -8.25 -9.47
CA SER A 124 -5.61 -8.01 -10.87
C SER A 124 -5.83 -6.52 -11.12
N TYR A 125 -5.80 -6.11 -12.38
CA TYR A 125 -6.10 -4.72 -12.75
C TYR A 125 -7.50 -4.31 -12.31
N GLU A 126 -8.47 -5.21 -12.44
CA GLU A 126 -9.85 -4.97 -12.00
C GLU A 126 -9.92 -4.76 -10.49
N GLU A 127 -9.25 -5.60 -9.71
CA GLU A 127 -9.19 -5.48 -8.25
C GLU A 127 -8.53 -4.16 -7.84
N ILE A 128 -7.43 -3.78 -8.49
CA ILE A 128 -6.74 -2.52 -8.21
C ILE A 128 -7.63 -1.32 -8.53
N ALA A 129 -8.36 -1.38 -9.65
CA ALA A 129 -9.33 -0.35 -10.00
C ALA A 129 -10.39 -0.18 -8.91
N GLY A 130 -10.91 -1.30 -8.40
CA GLY A 130 -11.89 -1.28 -7.30
C GLY A 130 -11.34 -0.71 -6.00
N ILE A 131 -10.07 -0.98 -5.67
CA ILE A 131 -9.43 -0.49 -4.45
C ILE A 131 -9.13 1.02 -4.55
N THR A 132 -8.61 1.46 -5.67
CA THR A 132 -8.09 2.84 -5.82
C THR A 132 -9.11 3.84 -6.36
N GLY A 133 -10.18 3.36 -6.99
CA GLY A 133 -11.14 4.22 -7.69
C GLY A 133 -10.69 4.63 -9.08
N LEU A 134 -9.56 4.13 -9.56
CA LEU A 134 -9.10 4.35 -10.93
C LEU A 134 -9.83 3.40 -11.88
N ASN A 135 -9.87 3.73 -13.18
CA ASN A 135 -10.32 2.76 -14.18
C ASN A 135 -9.15 1.83 -14.58
N GLU A 136 -9.46 0.71 -15.23
CA GLU A 136 -8.43 -0.28 -15.59
C GLU A 136 -7.36 0.28 -16.52
N SER A 137 -7.75 1.15 -17.45
CA SER A 137 -6.80 1.79 -18.38
C SER A 137 -5.78 2.64 -17.64
N GLN A 138 -6.24 3.42 -16.65
CA GLN A 138 -5.35 4.21 -15.79
C GLN A 138 -4.43 3.31 -14.99
N VAL A 139 -4.95 2.23 -14.41
CA VAL A 139 -4.15 1.26 -13.65
C VAL A 139 -3.01 0.72 -14.51
N LYS A 140 -3.32 0.27 -15.73
CA LYS A 140 -2.32 -0.26 -16.66
C LYS A 140 -1.23 0.77 -17.01
N VAL A 141 -1.64 2.00 -17.30
CA VAL A 141 -0.70 3.08 -17.65
C VAL A 141 0.21 3.41 -16.47
N TYR A 142 -0.34 3.54 -15.27
CA TYR A 142 0.46 3.87 -14.09
C TYR A 142 1.42 2.73 -13.70
N ILE A 143 1.00 1.48 -13.83
CA ILE A 143 1.88 0.32 -13.61
C ILE A 143 3.01 0.33 -14.62
N PHE A 144 2.71 0.57 -15.90
CA PHE A 144 3.72 0.64 -16.94
C PHE A 144 4.76 1.72 -16.63
N ARG A 145 4.30 2.91 -16.29
CA ARG A 145 5.18 4.05 -15.95
C ARG A 145 6.03 3.75 -14.70
N ALA A 146 5.43 3.16 -13.69
CA ALA A 146 6.11 2.78 -12.46
C ALA A 146 7.23 1.77 -12.74
N ARG A 147 6.92 0.72 -13.50
CA ARG A 147 7.92 -0.31 -13.87
C ARG A 147 9.05 0.27 -14.71
N ALA A 148 8.73 1.15 -15.66
CA ALA A 148 9.74 1.81 -16.50
C ALA A 148 10.69 2.64 -15.65
N PHE A 149 10.16 3.41 -14.69
CA PHE A 149 10.98 4.19 -13.77
C PHE A 149 11.88 3.29 -12.92
N MET A 150 11.30 2.25 -12.32
CA MET A 150 12.04 1.32 -11.47
C MET A 150 13.18 0.65 -12.22
N LYS A 151 12.91 0.19 -13.42
CA LYS A 151 13.92 -0.42 -14.30
C LYS A 151 15.06 0.55 -14.64
N ALA A 152 14.72 1.77 -15.03
CA ALA A 152 15.69 2.80 -15.36
C ALA A 152 16.54 3.17 -14.14
N TYR A 153 15.95 3.25 -12.97
CA TYR A 153 16.64 3.55 -11.72
C TYR A 153 17.66 2.46 -11.37
N ILE A 154 17.25 1.19 -11.45
CA ILE A 154 18.12 0.04 -11.16
C ILE A 154 19.27 -0.03 -12.15
N CYS A 155 18.99 0.16 -13.43
CA CYS A 155 20.03 0.14 -14.47
C CYS A 155 21.07 1.25 -14.30
N ARG A 156 20.63 2.42 -13.82
CA ARG A 156 21.54 3.54 -13.54
C ARG A 156 22.51 3.23 -12.40
N LEU A 157 22.07 2.49 -11.40
CA LEU A 157 22.92 2.07 -10.29
C LEU A 157 23.93 1.00 -10.72
N ASP A 158 23.55 0.09 -11.61
CA ASP A 158 24.45 -0.94 -12.14
C ASP A 158 25.62 -0.34 -12.95
N VAL A 159 25.41 0.81 -13.57
CA VAL A 159 26.46 1.52 -14.32
C VAL A 159 27.45 2.23 -13.39
N ILE A 160 27.06 2.52 -12.15
CA ILE A 160 27.89 3.23 -11.17
C ILE A 160 28.76 2.24 -10.35
N ILE A 161 28.39 0.97 -10.34
CA ILE A 161 29.13 -0.10 -9.65
C ILE A 161 30.10 -0.75 -10.61
#